data_c8f9a63fd9d550061f73917e1d741417
#
_entry.id   c8f9a63fd9d550061f73917e1d741417
#
_cell.length_a   1.000
_cell.length_b   1.000
_cell.length_c   1.000
_cell.angle_alpha   90.00
_cell.angle_beta   90.00
_cell.angle_gamma   90.00
#
_symmetry.space_group_name_H-M   'P 1'
#
loop_
_entity.id
_entity.type
_entity.pdbx_description
1 polymer ?
#
loop_
_entity_poly.entity_id
_entity_poly.type
_entity_poly.pdbx_seq_one_letter_code
_entity_poly.pdbx_strand_id
1 'polypeptide(L)'
;EPEPEPEPEPEPEPSEPCNGMLILCLRTYDNVTFPETHNAFATEEDGIVYPAGNHRTGLDKQWNAGMRAFMIDTHYENLNDENLDGVKLCHGSDDRGVSPCIYGNVSAVDWLANLNDKMEDNTQDIVTLLVENYVQPDHLEQVFITSGLMDRVFIHQSNEPWPTLQSMIDSSTNLVVFWEQGGDSSHPWIHDFLTHSWTTNFGEGSTADMNCDVLRGDGNQVVYHMNNWLSNQVGLSDPTQAGDANDVDFLVE
;
A
#
# COMPACT_ATOMS: atom_id res chain seq x y z
N GLU A 1 -53.77 -10.30 6.24
CA GLU A 1 -52.48 -9.57 6.21
C GLU A 1 -51.39 -10.61 6.35
N PRO A 2 -50.34 -10.60 5.52
CA PRO A 2 -49.21 -11.47 5.73
C PRO A 2 -48.49 -11.09 7.02
N GLU A 3 -48.05 -12.08 7.79
CA GLU A 3 -47.18 -11.85 8.96
C GLU A 3 -45.91 -11.13 8.53
N PRO A 4 -45.41 -10.15 9.33
CA PRO A 4 -44.15 -9.49 9.04
C PRO A 4 -43.04 -10.53 9.00
N GLU A 5 -42.13 -10.39 8.02
CA GLU A 5 -40.93 -11.21 7.96
C GLU A 5 -40.11 -11.03 9.26
N PRO A 6 -39.54 -12.11 9.82
CA PRO A 6 -38.71 -12.01 11.01
C PRO A 6 -37.56 -11.08 10.75
N GLU A 7 -37.23 -10.21 11.70
CA GLU A 7 -36.02 -9.36 11.64
C GLU A 7 -34.78 -10.27 11.51
N PRO A 8 -33.82 -9.90 10.65
CA PRO A 8 -32.58 -10.66 10.52
C PRO A 8 -31.91 -10.79 11.89
N GLU A 9 -31.44 -11.98 12.19
CA GLU A 9 -30.65 -12.20 13.40
C GLU A 9 -29.39 -11.28 13.36
N PRO A 10 -29.01 -10.65 14.48
CA PRO A 10 -27.80 -9.84 14.53
C PRO A 10 -26.58 -10.69 14.14
N GLU A 11 -25.72 -10.13 13.29
CA GLU A 11 -24.46 -10.78 12.96
C GLU A 11 -23.64 -11.04 14.23
N PRO A 12 -22.93 -12.19 14.31
CA PRO A 12 -22.12 -12.50 15.48
C PRO A 12 -21.01 -11.44 15.64
N GLU A 13 -20.81 -10.99 16.88
CA GLU A 13 -19.73 -10.04 17.16
C GLU A 13 -18.36 -10.68 16.86
N PRO A 14 -17.40 -9.91 16.31
CA PRO A 14 -16.05 -10.39 16.04
C PRO A 14 -15.40 -10.97 17.30
N SER A 15 -14.79 -12.13 17.19
CA SER A 15 -14.13 -12.83 18.31
C SER A 15 -12.63 -12.54 18.41
N GLU A 16 -12.01 -12.12 17.30
CA GLU A 16 -10.59 -11.79 17.18
C GLU A 16 -10.41 -10.38 16.62
N PRO A 17 -9.37 -9.65 17.03
CA PRO A 17 -9.17 -8.26 16.62
C PRO A 17 -8.68 -8.15 15.18
N CYS A 18 -9.32 -7.30 14.36
CA CYS A 18 -8.86 -6.93 13.03
C CYS A 18 -7.79 -5.84 13.15
N ASN A 19 -6.64 -6.02 12.49
CA ASN A 19 -5.50 -5.08 12.60
C ASN A 19 -5.21 -4.68 14.06
N GLY A 20 -5.32 -5.64 14.98
CA GLY A 20 -5.00 -5.47 16.39
C GLY A 20 -6.11 -4.90 17.28
N MET A 21 -7.28 -4.50 16.75
CA MET A 21 -8.36 -3.91 17.54
C MET A 21 -9.75 -4.44 17.12
N LEU A 22 -10.56 -4.94 18.07
CA LEU A 22 -11.92 -5.45 17.80
C LEU A 22 -12.84 -4.41 17.14
N ILE A 23 -12.72 -3.13 17.53
CA ILE A 23 -13.56 -2.08 16.96
C ILE A 23 -13.33 -1.86 15.46
N LEU A 24 -12.13 -2.17 14.95
CA LEU A 24 -11.81 -2.02 13.53
C LEU A 24 -12.55 -3.07 12.67
N CYS A 25 -12.88 -4.22 13.23
CA CYS A 25 -13.62 -5.26 12.51
C CYS A 25 -14.98 -4.77 11.99
N LEU A 26 -15.63 -3.87 12.73
CA LEU A 26 -16.93 -3.30 12.39
C LEU A 26 -16.86 -2.06 11.49
N ARG A 27 -15.65 -1.57 11.21
CA ARG A 27 -15.44 -0.44 10.31
C ARG A 27 -15.27 -0.90 8.88
N THR A 28 -15.78 -0.10 7.94
CA THR A 28 -15.49 -0.28 6.52
C THR A 28 -14.04 0.11 6.22
N TYR A 29 -13.46 -0.48 5.18
CA TYR A 29 -12.06 -0.24 4.81
C TYR A 29 -11.73 1.26 4.66
N ASP A 30 -12.61 2.04 4.03
CA ASP A 30 -12.49 3.49 3.84
C ASP A 30 -12.66 4.31 5.15
N ASN A 31 -13.02 3.66 6.25
CA ASN A 31 -13.17 4.29 7.57
C ASN A 31 -12.11 3.82 8.58
N VAL A 32 -10.96 3.37 8.06
CA VAL A 32 -9.79 2.96 8.84
C VAL A 32 -8.55 3.67 8.30
N THR A 33 -7.70 4.17 9.20
CA THR A 33 -6.41 4.74 8.83
C THR A 33 -5.34 3.65 8.89
N PHE A 34 -4.65 3.42 7.77
CA PHE A 34 -3.52 2.50 7.67
C PHE A 34 -2.23 3.32 7.60
N PRO A 35 -1.33 3.22 8.60
CA PRO A 35 0.00 3.80 8.46
C PRO A 35 0.74 3.07 7.35
N GLU A 36 1.30 3.84 6.41
CA GLU A 36 1.98 3.33 5.23
C GLU A 36 3.49 3.58 5.28
N THR A 37 4.26 2.60 4.84
CA THR A 37 5.69 2.74 4.61
C THR A 37 5.95 3.04 3.14
N HIS A 38 6.40 4.25 2.84
CA HIS A 38 6.80 4.67 1.49
C HIS A 38 8.07 3.93 1.06
N ASN A 39 8.07 3.31 -0.13
CA ASN A 39 9.17 2.49 -0.64
C ASN A 39 9.67 1.45 0.38
N ALA A 40 8.75 0.63 0.87
CA ALA A 40 8.94 -0.28 1.99
C ALA A 40 10.11 -1.28 1.82
N PHE A 41 10.45 -1.60 0.57
CA PHE A 41 11.54 -2.49 0.17
C PHE A 41 12.91 -1.78 0.11
N ALA A 42 12.92 -0.43 0.02
CA ALA A 42 14.15 0.34 -0.18
C ALA A 42 14.89 0.54 1.15
N THR A 43 15.51 -0.52 1.67
CA THR A 43 16.08 -0.54 3.02
C THR A 43 17.57 -0.89 3.04
N GLU A 44 18.29 -0.40 4.08
CA GLU A 44 19.69 -0.78 4.31
C GLU A 44 19.82 -2.29 4.60
N GLU A 45 18.83 -2.91 5.26
CA GLU A 45 18.81 -4.35 5.54
C GLU A 45 18.69 -5.18 4.25
N ASP A 46 17.99 -4.66 3.23
CA ASP A 46 17.85 -5.29 1.92
C ASP A 46 18.98 -4.90 0.94
N GLY A 47 19.96 -4.15 1.42
CA GLY A 47 21.16 -3.75 0.66
C GLY A 47 20.97 -2.50 -0.21
N ILE A 48 19.85 -1.79 -0.08
CA ILE A 48 19.59 -0.53 -0.78
C ILE A 48 20.01 0.63 0.11
N VAL A 49 21.10 1.31 -0.28
CA VAL A 49 21.69 2.39 0.51
C VAL A 49 21.44 3.76 -0.12
N TYR A 50 21.68 4.82 0.64
CA TYR A 50 21.59 6.19 0.13
C TYR A 50 22.34 6.35 -1.22
N PRO A 51 21.77 7.04 -2.24
CA PRO A 51 20.57 7.89 -2.17
C PRO A 51 19.23 7.18 -2.45
N ALA A 52 19.22 5.89 -2.78
CA ALA A 52 18.01 5.15 -3.10
C ALA A 52 17.33 4.52 -1.86
N GLY A 53 18.06 4.34 -0.74
CA GLY A 53 17.50 3.78 0.49
C GLY A 53 16.62 4.82 1.22
N ASN A 54 15.40 4.40 1.59
CA ASN A 54 14.45 5.19 2.37
C ASN A 54 14.43 4.80 3.86
N HIS A 55 14.72 3.53 4.16
CA HIS A 55 14.60 2.97 5.49
C HIS A 55 15.85 2.23 5.91
N ARG A 56 16.01 2.05 7.22
CA ARG A 56 17.10 1.22 7.78
C ARG A 56 16.69 -0.23 7.88
N THR A 57 15.39 -0.49 8.10
CA THR A 57 14.88 -1.81 8.51
C THR A 57 13.88 -2.33 7.49
N GLY A 58 13.99 -3.62 7.20
CA GLY A 58 13.16 -4.33 6.25
C GLY A 58 11.76 -4.67 6.76
N LEU A 59 11.02 -5.41 5.93
CA LEU A 59 9.60 -5.74 6.11
C LEU A 59 9.28 -6.32 7.49
N ASP A 60 10.13 -7.19 8.04
CA ASP A 60 9.89 -7.82 9.35
C ASP A 60 9.72 -6.80 10.48
N LYS A 61 10.57 -5.79 10.51
CA LYS A 61 10.51 -4.77 11.55
C LYS A 61 9.39 -3.75 11.31
N GLN A 62 9.12 -3.44 10.05
CA GLN A 62 7.98 -2.60 9.67
C GLN A 62 6.67 -3.27 10.07
N TRP A 63 6.50 -4.56 9.77
CA TRP A 63 5.35 -5.35 10.18
C TRP A 63 5.16 -5.39 11.70
N ASN A 64 6.25 -5.66 12.43
CA ASN A 64 6.24 -5.71 13.90
C ASN A 64 5.99 -4.34 14.55
N ALA A 65 6.28 -3.26 13.84
CA ALA A 65 5.92 -1.89 14.24
C ALA A 65 4.44 -1.56 13.99
N GLY A 66 3.66 -2.46 13.38
CA GLY A 66 2.23 -2.29 13.13
C GLY A 66 1.89 -1.78 11.73
N MET A 67 2.88 -1.63 10.84
CA MET A 67 2.60 -1.23 9.45
C MET A 67 1.78 -2.30 8.75
N ARG A 68 0.72 -1.87 8.05
CA ARG A 68 -0.16 -2.72 7.24
C ARG A 68 -0.48 -2.09 5.88
N ALA A 69 0.16 -0.98 5.55
CA ALA A 69 0.18 -0.42 4.21
C ALA A 69 1.63 -0.25 3.77
N PHE A 70 1.92 -0.59 2.52
CA PHE A 70 3.28 -0.58 1.97
C PHE A 70 3.24 -0.05 0.55
N MET A 71 4.11 0.91 0.24
CA MET A 71 4.34 1.35 -1.13
C MET A 71 5.57 0.65 -1.70
N ILE A 72 5.47 0.21 -2.94
CA ILE A 72 6.54 -0.48 -3.67
C ILE A 72 6.62 -0.02 -5.12
N ASP A 73 7.84 0.00 -5.68
CA ASP A 73 8.08 0.33 -7.09
C ASP A 73 8.56 -0.91 -7.84
N THR A 74 7.84 -1.32 -8.88
CA THR A 74 8.18 -2.48 -9.70
C THR A 74 8.81 -2.06 -11.01
N HIS A 75 10.01 -2.58 -11.30
CA HIS A 75 10.76 -2.28 -12.51
C HIS A 75 11.33 -3.56 -13.14
N TYR A 76 11.68 -3.46 -14.42
CA TYR A 76 12.59 -4.44 -15.01
C TYR A 76 14.02 -4.11 -14.63
N GLU A 77 14.78 -5.11 -14.18
CA GLU A 77 16.21 -4.96 -13.92
C GLU A 77 16.97 -4.45 -15.15
N ASN A 78 16.55 -4.89 -16.33
CA ASN A 78 17.06 -4.43 -17.62
C ASN A 78 15.91 -3.95 -18.52
N LEU A 79 15.87 -2.65 -18.80
CA LEU A 79 14.83 -2.04 -19.64
C LEU A 79 14.81 -2.55 -21.10
N ASN A 80 15.87 -3.23 -21.56
CA ASN A 80 15.92 -3.81 -22.90
C ASN A 80 15.50 -5.30 -22.93
N ASP A 81 15.16 -5.86 -21.77
CA ASP A 81 14.79 -7.27 -21.63
C ASP A 81 13.61 -7.37 -20.65
N GLU A 82 12.44 -7.02 -21.15
CA GLU A 82 11.18 -7.05 -20.41
C GLU A 82 10.71 -8.51 -20.23
N ASN A 83 11.24 -9.19 -19.24
CA ASN A 83 10.84 -10.56 -18.90
C ASN A 83 10.46 -10.67 -17.42
N LEU A 84 9.70 -11.70 -17.10
CA LEU A 84 9.17 -11.95 -15.77
C LEU A 84 10.27 -12.11 -14.71
N ASP A 85 11.34 -12.83 -15.03
CA ASP A 85 12.45 -13.09 -14.09
C ASP A 85 13.22 -11.81 -13.74
N GLY A 86 13.12 -10.80 -14.62
CA GLY A 86 13.74 -9.48 -14.46
C GLY A 86 12.91 -8.49 -13.65
N VAL A 87 11.72 -8.86 -13.15
CA VAL A 87 10.90 -7.96 -12.31
C VAL A 87 11.50 -7.84 -10.91
N LYS A 88 11.86 -6.61 -10.56
CA LYS A 88 12.49 -6.25 -9.29
C LYS A 88 11.76 -5.10 -8.61
N LEU A 89 11.97 -4.96 -7.32
CA LEU A 89 11.65 -3.74 -6.60
C LEU A 89 12.89 -2.84 -6.59
N CYS A 90 12.76 -1.64 -7.17
CA CYS A 90 13.86 -0.69 -7.35
C CYS A 90 13.35 0.74 -7.18
N HIS A 91 13.98 1.52 -6.31
CA HIS A 91 13.53 2.88 -6.02
C HIS A 91 13.99 3.88 -7.07
N GLY A 92 13.05 4.54 -7.71
CA GLY A 92 13.24 5.62 -8.66
C GLY A 92 12.43 5.46 -9.94
N SER A 93 12.60 6.39 -10.89
CA SER A 93 11.96 6.34 -12.21
C SER A 93 12.93 5.89 -13.29
N ASP A 94 12.38 5.35 -14.39
CA ASP A 94 13.12 4.97 -15.59
C ASP A 94 13.11 6.06 -16.70
N ASP A 95 12.62 7.25 -16.39
CA ASP A 95 12.48 8.40 -17.30
C ASP A 95 13.77 8.75 -18.06
N ARG A 96 14.92 8.35 -17.53
CA ARG A 96 16.23 8.62 -18.12
C ARG A 96 16.74 7.49 -19.02
N GLY A 97 15.92 6.45 -19.26
CA GLY A 97 16.28 5.29 -20.07
C GLY A 97 17.32 4.37 -19.40
N VAL A 98 17.45 4.46 -18.09
CA VAL A 98 18.30 3.60 -17.26
C VAL A 98 17.44 3.07 -16.12
N SER A 99 17.44 1.75 -15.93
CA SER A 99 16.69 1.14 -14.81
C SER A 99 17.23 1.66 -13.47
N PRO A 100 16.35 2.09 -12.54
CA PRO A 100 16.75 2.50 -11.20
C PRO A 100 17.38 1.36 -10.40
N CYS A 101 17.20 0.12 -10.84
CA CYS A 101 17.78 -1.08 -10.23
C CYS A 101 19.32 -1.07 -10.14
N ILE A 102 19.98 -0.17 -10.85
CA ILE A 102 21.45 0.05 -10.71
C ILE A 102 21.85 0.58 -9.33
N TYR A 103 20.92 1.20 -8.60
CA TYR A 103 21.18 1.73 -7.25
C TYR A 103 20.86 0.72 -6.14
N GLY A 104 20.47 -0.48 -6.50
CA GLY A 104 20.05 -1.58 -5.65
C GLY A 104 18.68 -2.10 -6.04
N ASN A 105 18.47 -3.36 -5.79
CA ASN A 105 17.19 -4.02 -6.09
C ASN A 105 16.90 -5.16 -5.12
N VAL A 106 15.61 -5.51 -5.03
CA VAL A 106 15.12 -6.67 -4.30
C VAL A 106 14.28 -7.51 -5.27
N SER A 107 14.31 -8.82 -5.15
CA SER A 107 13.41 -9.70 -5.90
C SER A 107 11.95 -9.38 -5.54
N ALA A 108 11.14 -9.00 -6.52
CA ALA A 108 9.73 -8.70 -6.30
C ALA A 108 8.98 -9.93 -5.78
N VAL A 109 9.24 -11.10 -6.36
CA VAL A 109 8.62 -12.37 -5.93
C VAL A 109 8.99 -12.70 -4.48
N ASP A 110 10.28 -12.60 -4.09
CA ASP A 110 10.71 -12.98 -2.75
C ASP A 110 10.18 -12.00 -1.68
N TRP A 111 10.15 -10.71 -1.98
CA TRP A 111 9.63 -9.71 -1.05
C TRP A 111 8.12 -9.88 -0.83
N LEU A 112 7.36 -10.09 -1.90
CA LEU A 112 5.93 -10.34 -1.83
C LEU A 112 5.60 -11.71 -1.22
N ALA A 113 6.42 -12.74 -1.43
CA ALA A 113 6.28 -14.02 -0.73
C ALA A 113 6.49 -13.87 0.78
N ASN A 114 7.49 -13.08 1.21
CA ASN A 114 7.66 -12.75 2.63
C ASN A 114 6.44 -12.00 3.20
N LEU A 115 5.84 -11.09 2.43
CA LEU A 115 4.58 -10.44 2.83
C LEU A 115 3.44 -11.45 2.95
N ASN A 116 3.32 -12.40 2.01
CA ASN A 116 2.32 -13.47 2.07
C ASN A 116 2.48 -14.33 3.32
N ASP A 117 3.71 -14.74 3.67
CA ASP A 117 4.00 -15.51 4.88
C ASP A 117 3.51 -14.77 6.14
N LYS A 118 3.73 -13.44 6.19
CA LYS A 118 3.24 -12.63 7.31
C LYS A 118 1.71 -12.57 7.38
N MET A 119 1.06 -12.48 6.24
CA MET A 119 -0.41 -12.49 6.17
C MET A 119 -0.99 -13.88 6.50
N GLU A 120 -0.26 -14.97 6.21
CA GLU A 120 -0.65 -16.33 6.62
C GLU A 120 -0.59 -16.50 8.13
N ASP A 121 0.45 -15.96 8.76
CA ASP A 121 0.62 -15.99 10.22
C ASP A 121 -0.36 -15.03 10.95
N ASN A 122 -0.92 -14.03 10.23
CA ASN A 122 -1.78 -12.98 10.79
C ASN A 122 -3.05 -12.80 9.95
N THR A 123 -3.91 -13.81 9.94
CA THR A 123 -5.12 -13.86 9.10
C THR A 123 -6.17 -12.79 9.40
N GLN A 124 -6.05 -12.12 10.55
CA GLN A 124 -6.95 -11.05 10.98
C GLN A 124 -6.50 -9.65 10.55
N ASP A 125 -5.44 -9.57 9.75
CA ASP A 125 -4.94 -8.30 9.26
C ASP A 125 -5.38 -8.03 7.82
N ILE A 126 -5.88 -6.83 7.58
CA ILE A 126 -6.07 -6.27 6.24
C ILE A 126 -4.79 -5.52 5.87
N VAL A 127 -4.30 -5.77 4.67
CA VAL A 127 -3.07 -5.15 4.14
C VAL A 127 -3.40 -4.34 2.89
N THR A 128 -2.73 -3.20 2.73
CA THR A 128 -2.78 -2.37 1.52
C THR A 128 -1.41 -2.37 0.84
N LEU A 129 -1.40 -2.55 -0.47
CA LEU A 129 -0.24 -2.27 -1.31
C LEU A 129 -0.55 -1.11 -2.26
N LEU A 130 0.31 -0.10 -2.27
CA LEU A 130 0.35 0.93 -3.30
C LEU A 130 1.55 0.65 -4.20
N VAL A 131 1.31 0.42 -5.49
CA VAL A 131 2.32 -0.01 -6.44
C VAL A 131 2.58 1.10 -7.45
N GLU A 132 3.80 1.65 -7.45
CA GLU A 132 4.32 2.35 -8.63
C GLU A 132 4.74 1.29 -9.64
N ASN A 133 3.89 1.05 -10.65
CA ASN A 133 4.11 -0.06 -11.57
C ASN A 133 4.70 0.41 -12.90
N TYR A 134 5.95 0.01 -13.15
CA TYR A 134 6.68 0.28 -14.40
C TYR A 134 6.89 -0.99 -15.25
N VAL A 135 6.19 -2.10 -14.92
CA VAL A 135 6.24 -3.33 -15.68
C VAL A 135 4.89 -3.63 -16.35
N GLN A 136 4.89 -4.57 -17.30
CA GLN A 136 3.65 -5.02 -17.93
C GLN A 136 2.70 -5.62 -16.88
N PRO A 137 1.39 -5.29 -16.92
CA PRO A 137 0.42 -5.82 -15.95
C PRO A 137 0.39 -7.35 -15.86
N ASP A 138 0.52 -8.05 -16.99
CA ASP A 138 0.60 -9.52 -17.03
C ASP A 138 1.81 -10.06 -16.24
N HIS A 139 2.95 -9.36 -16.28
CA HIS A 139 4.14 -9.75 -15.51
C HIS A 139 3.96 -9.47 -14.01
N LEU A 140 3.35 -8.35 -13.66
CA LEU A 140 3.00 -8.05 -12.27
C LEU A 140 2.03 -9.09 -11.72
N GLU A 141 1.01 -9.49 -12.49
CA GLU A 141 0.07 -10.55 -12.11
C GLU A 141 0.81 -11.87 -11.83
N GLN A 142 1.73 -12.26 -12.70
CA GLN A 142 2.54 -13.47 -12.48
C GLN A 142 3.42 -13.38 -11.22
N VAL A 143 3.94 -12.20 -10.87
CA VAL A 143 4.66 -11.98 -9.61
C VAL A 143 3.74 -12.22 -8.41
N PHE A 144 2.50 -11.69 -8.44
CA PHE A 144 1.50 -11.92 -7.37
C PHE A 144 1.06 -13.39 -7.29
N ILE A 145 0.87 -14.06 -8.42
CA ILE A 145 0.54 -15.50 -8.45
C ILE A 145 1.71 -16.31 -7.84
N THR A 146 2.95 -16.03 -8.27
CA THR A 146 4.13 -16.79 -7.84
C THR A 146 4.44 -16.58 -6.36
N SER A 147 4.19 -15.38 -5.83
CA SER A 147 4.37 -15.07 -4.40
C SER A 147 3.23 -15.57 -3.51
N GLY A 148 2.13 -16.10 -4.09
CA GLY A 148 0.96 -16.60 -3.35
C GLY A 148 -0.02 -15.52 -2.90
N LEU A 149 0.22 -14.25 -3.23
CA LEU A 149 -0.64 -13.14 -2.79
C LEU A 149 -1.93 -13.01 -3.59
N MET A 150 -1.98 -13.53 -4.82
CA MET A 150 -3.13 -13.33 -5.71
C MET A 150 -4.45 -13.82 -5.10
N ASP A 151 -4.45 -14.93 -4.37
CA ASP A 151 -5.64 -15.51 -3.75
C ASP A 151 -6.22 -14.65 -2.61
N ARG A 152 -5.45 -13.66 -2.12
CA ARG A 152 -5.85 -12.74 -1.04
C ARG A 152 -6.39 -11.41 -1.53
N VAL A 153 -6.27 -11.14 -2.84
CA VAL A 153 -6.60 -9.82 -3.37
C VAL A 153 -8.10 -9.57 -3.34
N PHE A 154 -8.48 -8.45 -2.74
CA PHE A 154 -9.85 -7.93 -2.75
C PHE A 154 -10.08 -7.09 -4.01
N ILE A 155 -11.13 -7.38 -4.77
CA ILE A 155 -11.52 -6.62 -5.95
C ILE A 155 -12.70 -5.73 -5.62
N HIS A 156 -12.49 -4.41 -5.64
CA HIS A 156 -13.50 -3.40 -5.35
C HIS A 156 -14.02 -2.72 -6.63
N GLN A 157 -15.34 -2.51 -6.69
CA GLN A 157 -15.94 -1.67 -7.72
C GLN A 157 -16.11 -0.24 -7.18
N SER A 158 -15.60 0.76 -7.87
CA SER A 158 -15.54 2.15 -7.38
C SER A 158 -16.88 2.79 -7.04
N ASN A 159 -17.99 2.21 -7.50
CA ASN A 159 -19.36 2.66 -7.23
C ASN A 159 -20.06 1.88 -6.10
N GLU A 160 -19.39 0.95 -5.49
CA GLU A 160 -19.93 0.14 -4.37
C GLU A 160 -19.36 0.64 -3.03
N PRO A 161 -20.08 0.46 -1.91
CA PRO A 161 -19.52 0.75 -0.61
C PRO A 161 -18.40 -0.24 -0.27
N TRP A 162 -17.37 0.23 0.42
CA TRP A 162 -16.33 -0.64 0.96
C TRP A 162 -16.92 -1.59 2.03
N PRO A 163 -16.50 -2.86 2.03
CA PRO A 163 -16.92 -3.81 3.08
C PRO A 163 -16.26 -3.47 4.42
N THR A 164 -16.77 -4.07 5.48
CA THR A 164 -16.12 -4.06 6.79
C THR A 164 -14.83 -4.90 6.75
N LEU A 165 -13.86 -4.59 7.63
CA LEU A 165 -12.66 -5.40 7.73
C LEU A 165 -13.00 -6.86 8.04
N GLN A 166 -13.98 -7.12 8.91
CA GLN A 166 -14.43 -8.50 9.20
C GLN A 166 -14.91 -9.22 7.94
N SER A 167 -15.71 -8.56 7.12
CA SER A 167 -16.23 -9.16 5.87
C SER A 167 -15.10 -9.52 4.89
N MET A 168 -14.02 -8.70 4.81
CA MET A 168 -12.86 -9.00 3.99
C MET A 168 -12.07 -10.20 4.53
N ILE A 169 -11.94 -10.30 5.85
CA ILE A 169 -11.29 -11.43 6.52
C ILE A 169 -12.09 -12.72 6.29
N ASP A 170 -13.39 -12.69 6.49
CA ASP A 170 -14.29 -13.84 6.33
C ASP A 170 -14.30 -14.38 4.90
N SER A 171 -14.10 -13.50 3.92
CA SER A 171 -13.97 -13.87 2.51
C SER A 171 -12.54 -14.29 2.11
N SER A 172 -11.57 -14.20 3.03
CA SER A 172 -10.14 -14.45 2.77
C SER A 172 -9.54 -13.54 1.69
N THR A 173 -10.16 -12.38 1.44
CA THR A 173 -9.69 -11.36 0.48
C THR A 173 -9.25 -10.11 1.24
N ASN A 174 -8.15 -10.25 1.95
CA ASN A 174 -7.67 -9.29 2.93
C ASN A 174 -6.46 -8.44 2.43
N LEU A 175 -6.22 -8.40 1.11
CA LEU A 175 -5.21 -7.59 0.47
C LEU A 175 -5.86 -6.63 -0.53
N VAL A 176 -5.69 -5.32 -0.35
CA VAL A 176 -6.09 -4.29 -1.30
C VAL A 176 -4.86 -3.80 -2.06
N VAL A 177 -4.91 -3.81 -3.40
CA VAL A 177 -3.78 -3.39 -4.23
C VAL A 177 -4.20 -2.23 -5.11
N PHE A 178 -3.45 -1.13 -5.03
CA PHE A 178 -3.61 0.05 -5.88
C PHE A 178 -2.43 0.22 -6.82
N TRP A 179 -2.71 0.70 -8.02
CA TRP A 179 -1.71 1.18 -8.97
C TRP A 179 -1.68 2.71 -8.95
N GLU A 180 -0.56 3.28 -8.52
CA GLU A 180 -0.45 4.71 -8.25
C GLU A 180 -0.61 5.58 -9.50
N GLN A 181 -0.09 5.14 -10.65
CA GLN A 181 -0.07 5.94 -11.87
C GLN A 181 -1.14 5.54 -12.90
N GLY A 182 -2.04 4.64 -12.58
CA GLY A 182 -3.06 4.24 -13.53
C GLY A 182 -3.82 2.97 -13.14
N GLY A 183 -4.40 2.33 -14.12
CA GLY A 183 -5.15 1.10 -13.98
C GLY A 183 -5.26 0.38 -15.31
N ASP A 184 -5.60 -0.90 -15.28
CA ASP A 184 -5.85 -1.72 -16.45
C ASP A 184 -7.16 -2.49 -16.28
N SER A 185 -8.13 -2.23 -17.15
CA SER A 185 -9.43 -2.91 -17.10
C SER A 185 -9.34 -4.43 -17.32
N SER A 186 -8.24 -4.93 -17.87
CA SER A 186 -7.97 -6.37 -18.01
C SER A 186 -7.48 -7.00 -16.71
N HIS A 187 -7.01 -6.16 -15.77
CA HIS A 187 -6.45 -6.57 -14.47
C HIS A 187 -7.21 -5.86 -13.33
N PRO A 188 -8.51 -6.17 -13.12
CA PRO A 188 -9.34 -5.47 -12.11
C PRO A 188 -8.91 -5.72 -10.66
N TRP A 189 -7.95 -6.60 -10.45
CA TRP A 189 -7.38 -6.93 -9.16
C TRP A 189 -6.42 -5.85 -8.64
N ILE A 190 -5.84 -5.03 -9.52
CA ILE A 190 -5.05 -3.86 -9.16
C ILE A 190 -5.85 -2.60 -9.51
N HIS A 191 -6.27 -1.88 -8.49
CA HIS A 191 -7.19 -0.75 -8.63
C HIS A 191 -6.47 0.49 -9.14
N ASP A 192 -7.08 1.22 -10.07
CA ASP A 192 -6.65 2.60 -10.37
C ASP A 192 -6.75 3.46 -9.11
N PHE A 193 -5.61 3.96 -8.66
CA PHE A 193 -5.53 4.66 -7.38
C PHE A 193 -6.41 5.91 -7.35
N LEU A 194 -6.37 6.75 -8.41
CA LEU A 194 -7.10 8.00 -8.45
C LEU A 194 -8.60 7.84 -8.73
N THR A 195 -9.05 6.65 -9.14
CA THR A 195 -10.48 6.32 -9.19
C THR A 195 -11.06 6.10 -7.79
N HIS A 196 -10.25 5.57 -6.86
CA HIS A 196 -10.68 5.20 -5.52
C HIS A 196 -10.24 6.20 -4.44
N SER A 197 -9.21 6.99 -4.73
CA SER A 197 -8.50 7.81 -3.74
C SER A 197 -8.11 9.17 -4.31
N TRP A 198 -7.79 10.10 -3.42
CA TRP A 198 -7.11 11.35 -3.73
C TRP A 198 -5.91 11.52 -2.79
N THR A 199 -4.96 12.40 -3.15
CA THR A 199 -3.74 12.61 -2.33
C THR A 199 -3.60 14.06 -1.90
N THR A 200 -3.01 14.26 -0.71
CA THR A 200 -2.50 15.57 -0.29
C THR A 200 -1.18 15.89 -0.98
N ASN A 201 -0.69 17.12 -0.79
CA ASN A 201 0.65 17.51 -1.22
C ASN A 201 1.72 16.60 -0.59
N PHE A 202 2.87 16.49 -1.28
CA PHE A 202 4.02 15.74 -0.80
C PHE A 202 5.30 16.57 -0.91
N GLY A 203 6.26 16.25 -0.03
CA GLY A 203 7.58 16.89 -0.04
C GLY A 203 7.57 18.34 0.42
N GLU A 204 6.71 18.70 1.35
CA GLU A 204 6.69 20.02 1.98
C GLU A 204 7.99 20.28 2.74
N GLY A 205 8.38 21.56 2.86
CA GLY A 205 9.63 21.94 3.51
C GLY A 205 9.56 21.98 5.04
N SER A 206 8.36 21.99 5.61
CA SER A 206 8.12 21.97 7.05
C SER A 206 6.72 21.42 7.38
N THR A 207 6.52 21.00 8.62
CA THR A 207 5.20 20.57 9.12
C THR A 207 4.16 21.69 9.07
N ALA A 208 4.57 22.94 9.18
CA ALA A 208 3.68 24.10 9.08
C ALA A 208 3.10 24.32 7.66
N ASP A 209 3.71 23.74 6.65
CA ASP A 209 3.26 23.81 5.25
C ASP A 209 2.34 22.64 4.88
N MET A 210 2.31 21.58 5.70
CA MET A 210 1.43 20.43 5.49
C MET A 210 -0.04 20.85 5.65
N ASN A 211 -0.88 20.37 4.73
CA ASN A 211 -2.30 20.66 4.71
C ASN A 211 -3.07 19.53 4.02
N CYS A 212 -4.40 19.62 4.02
CA CYS A 212 -5.30 18.67 3.38
C CYS A 212 -5.75 19.12 1.98
N ASP A 213 -5.00 19.99 1.31
CA ASP A 213 -5.31 20.39 -0.04
C ASP A 213 -5.11 19.20 -1.01
N VAL A 214 -6.03 19.07 -1.98
CA VAL A 214 -5.98 18.00 -2.96
C VAL A 214 -4.87 18.28 -3.97
N LEU A 215 -3.88 17.38 -4.05
CA LEU A 215 -2.84 17.44 -5.08
C LEU A 215 -3.23 16.62 -6.32
N ARG A 216 -3.66 15.37 -6.11
CA ARG A 216 -4.08 14.45 -7.18
C ARG A 216 -5.45 13.86 -6.86
N GLY A 217 -6.25 13.57 -7.88
CA GLY A 217 -7.65 13.17 -7.75
C GLY A 217 -8.56 14.38 -7.75
N ASP A 218 -9.85 14.19 -7.50
CA ASP A 218 -10.86 15.26 -7.47
C ASP A 218 -11.35 15.62 -6.05
N GLY A 219 -10.83 14.93 -5.02
CA GLY A 219 -11.18 15.14 -3.62
C GLY A 219 -12.56 14.62 -3.20
N ASN A 220 -13.26 13.90 -4.08
CA ASN A 220 -14.57 13.34 -3.79
C ASN A 220 -14.53 11.85 -3.44
N GLN A 221 -13.41 11.18 -3.66
CA GLN A 221 -13.23 9.79 -3.28
C GLN A 221 -13.24 9.66 -1.75
N VAL A 222 -13.77 8.52 -1.27
CA VAL A 222 -13.91 8.25 0.16
C VAL A 222 -12.60 7.83 0.84
N VAL A 223 -11.66 7.28 0.07
CA VAL A 223 -10.31 6.99 0.52
C VAL A 223 -9.41 8.17 0.19
N TYR A 224 -8.47 8.50 1.05
CA TYR A 224 -7.44 9.48 0.73
C TYR A 224 -6.08 9.02 1.25
N HIS A 225 -5.03 9.46 0.56
CA HIS A 225 -3.65 9.19 0.89
C HIS A 225 -3.00 10.49 1.41
N MET A 226 -2.75 10.54 2.70
CA MET A 226 -2.05 11.65 3.31
C MET A 226 -0.55 11.43 3.21
N ASN A 227 0.11 12.31 2.44
CA ASN A 227 1.56 12.32 2.33
C ASN A 227 2.15 13.02 3.55
N ASN A 228 2.87 12.28 4.37
CA ASN A 228 3.40 12.75 5.64
C ASN A 228 4.93 12.64 5.71
N TRP A 229 5.61 13.26 4.74
CA TRP A 229 7.06 13.34 4.71
C TRP A 229 7.54 14.73 4.29
N LEU A 230 8.71 15.11 4.76
CA LEU A 230 9.30 16.42 4.50
C LEU A 230 10.46 16.32 3.53
N SER A 231 10.60 17.34 2.68
CA SER A 231 11.72 17.47 1.75
C SER A 231 12.74 18.49 2.24
N ASN A 232 14.00 18.26 1.87
CA ASN A 232 15.04 19.26 2.05
C ASN A 232 14.95 20.34 0.96
N GLN A 233 15.83 21.36 1.05
CA GLN A 233 15.85 22.52 0.15
C GLN A 233 16.09 22.17 -1.35
N VAL A 234 16.49 20.95 -1.67
CA VAL A 234 16.69 20.46 -3.04
C VAL A 234 15.61 19.47 -3.47
N GLY A 235 14.53 19.32 -2.69
CA GLY A 235 13.38 18.49 -3.03
C GLY A 235 13.58 16.98 -2.80
N LEU A 236 14.59 16.60 -2.02
CA LEU A 236 14.78 15.20 -1.61
C LEU A 236 14.24 14.99 -0.21
N SER A 237 13.77 13.78 0.08
CA SER A 237 13.32 13.40 1.43
C SER A 237 14.37 13.74 2.47
N ASP A 238 13.93 14.35 3.57
CA ASP A 238 14.82 14.73 4.67
C ASP A 238 14.65 13.80 5.87
N PRO A 239 15.50 12.78 6.02
CA PRO A 239 15.40 11.82 7.11
C PRO A 239 15.65 12.46 8.49
N THR A 240 16.23 13.66 8.54
CA THR A 240 16.47 14.38 9.80
C THR A 240 15.19 14.99 10.35
N GLN A 241 14.19 15.23 9.51
CA GLN A 241 12.88 15.75 9.84
C GLN A 241 11.79 14.67 9.95
N ALA A 242 12.14 13.40 9.73
CA ALA A 242 11.17 12.31 9.78
C ALA A 242 10.49 12.18 11.16
N GLY A 243 11.21 12.49 12.25
CA GLY A 243 10.65 12.54 13.59
C GLY A 243 9.57 13.61 13.74
N ASP A 244 9.79 14.79 13.18
CA ASP A 244 8.86 15.91 13.25
C ASP A 244 7.59 15.64 12.44
N ALA A 245 7.74 15.05 11.24
CA ALA A 245 6.61 14.70 10.38
C ALA A 245 5.73 13.56 10.97
N ASN A 246 6.29 12.73 11.84
CA ASN A 246 5.61 11.59 12.46
C ASN A 246 5.41 11.79 13.98
N ASP A 247 5.48 13.03 14.46
CA ASP A 247 5.18 13.33 15.86
C ASP A 247 3.68 13.13 16.14
N VAL A 248 3.37 12.44 17.24
CA VAL A 248 1.98 12.09 17.60
C VAL A 248 1.14 13.33 17.86
N ASP A 249 1.73 14.35 18.49
CA ASP A 249 1.00 15.57 18.81
C ASP A 249 0.63 16.34 17.52
N PHE A 250 1.50 16.29 16.50
CA PHE A 250 1.22 16.85 15.17
C PHE A 250 0.15 16.07 14.40
N LEU A 251 0.18 14.74 14.48
CA LEU A 251 -0.77 13.90 13.72
C LEU A 251 -2.20 13.89 14.25
N VAL A 252 -2.44 14.40 15.47
CA VAL A 252 -3.78 14.47 16.09
C VAL A 252 -4.39 15.87 16.13
N GLU A 253 -3.68 16.89 15.66
CA GLU A 253 -4.20 18.26 15.46
C GLU A 253 -4.91 18.40 14.12
#